data_84b9f892bdbb077db2b94d27392d4715
#
_entry.id   84b9f892bdbb077db2b94d27392d4715
#
_cell.length_a   1.000
_cell.length_b   1.000
_cell.length_c   1.000
_cell.angle_alpha   90.00
_cell.angle_beta   90.00
_cell.angle_gamma   90.00
#
_symmetry.space_group_name_H-M   'P 1'
#
loop_
_entity.id
_entity.type
_entity.pdbx_description
1 polymer ?
#
loop_
_entity_poly.entity_id
_entity_poly.type
_entity_poly.pdbx_seq_one_letter_code
_entity_poly.pdbx_strand_id
1 'polypeptide(L)'
;DWIRHPDDNFKVYFVDDWSKRTHILLYMETLDSTIRMKRSKLGFLKTRMESGAVPTAFNPMAQDIARRTAKIINGKAMVMGTETLFGIPTTAHILGGACMGDSAASGVIDKNNLVFNYQNMMICDGSMISANPGVNPSLSITAITERAMSKVKAKE
;
A
#
# COMPACT_ATOMS: atom_id res chain seq x y z
N ASP A 1 -20.49 8.54 14.18
CA ASP A 1 -21.07 9.34 13.09
C ASP A 1 -22.12 8.57 12.27
N TRP A 2 -21.88 7.29 12.01
CA TRP A 2 -22.82 6.38 11.31
C TRP A 2 -24.21 6.33 11.93
N ILE A 3 -24.28 6.30 13.28
CA ILE A 3 -25.53 6.23 14.03
C ILE A 3 -26.30 7.56 14.01
N ARG A 4 -25.56 8.68 13.87
CA ARG A 4 -26.16 10.03 13.90
C ARG A 4 -26.67 10.49 12.54
N HIS A 5 -26.09 9.99 11.45
CA HIS A 5 -26.41 10.39 10.08
C HIS A 5 -26.42 9.19 9.12
N PRO A 6 -27.32 8.21 9.31
CA PRO A 6 -27.35 6.98 8.51
C PRO A 6 -27.61 7.27 7.03
N ASP A 7 -28.53 8.20 6.72
CA ASP A 7 -28.92 8.53 5.34
C ASP A 7 -27.79 9.13 4.53
N ASP A 8 -26.99 9.98 5.14
CA ASP A 8 -25.84 10.61 4.48
C ASP A 8 -24.69 9.63 4.25
N ASN A 9 -24.53 8.67 5.15
CA ASN A 9 -23.50 7.64 5.01
C ASN A 9 -23.87 6.64 3.90
N PHE A 10 -25.17 6.35 3.73
CA PHE A 10 -25.64 5.50 2.63
C PHE A 10 -25.47 6.17 1.27
N LYS A 11 -25.79 7.45 1.15
CA LYS A 11 -25.67 8.22 -0.11
C LYS A 11 -24.26 8.21 -0.69
N VAL A 12 -23.22 8.09 0.14
CA VAL A 12 -21.82 8.09 -0.34
C VAL A 12 -21.49 6.83 -1.15
N TYR A 13 -22.17 5.71 -0.89
CA TYR A 13 -21.97 4.47 -1.67
C TYR A 13 -22.72 4.45 -3.01
N PHE A 14 -23.67 5.36 -3.20
CA PHE A 14 -24.50 5.48 -4.41
C PHE A 14 -24.31 6.84 -5.08
N VAL A 15 -23.07 7.30 -5.15
CA VAL A 15 -22.72 8.58 -5.80
C VAL A 15 -22.63 8.37 -7.30
N ASP A 16 -23.52 9.05 -8.05
CA ASP A 16 -23.38 9.17 -9.49
C ASP A 16 -22.09 9.93 -9.83
N ASP A 17 -21.44 9.55 -10.93
CA ASP A 17 -20.17 10.16 -11.36
C ASP A 17 -19.08 10.11 -10.25
N TRP A 18 -18.91 8.96 -9.60
CA TRP A 18 -18.02 8.77 -8.46
C TRP A 18 -16.61 9.36 -8.69
N SER A 19 -16.05 9.14 -9.88
CA SER A 19 -14.71 9.64 -10.25
C SER A 19 -14.58 11.16 -10.23
N LYS A 20 -15.67 11.89 -10.46
CA LYS A 20 -15.69 13.35 -10.44
C LYS A 20 -16.03 13.94 -9.08
N ARG A 21 -16.63 13.14 -8.21
CA ARG A 21 -17.14 13.59 -6.90
C ARG A 21 -16.38 13.05 -5.72
N THR A 22 -15.41 12.15 -5.96
CA THR A 22 -14.61 11.55 -4.89
C THR A 22 -13.16 12.00 -4.98
N HIS A 23 -12.64 12.49 -3.86
CA HIS A 23 -11.23 12.80 -3.70
C HIS A 23 -10.60 11.82 -2.72
N ILE A 24 -9.62 11.04 -3.19
CA ILE A 24 -8.92 10.05 -2.37
C ILE A 24 -7.75 10.73 -1.68
N LEU A 25 -7.73 10.68 -0.35
CA LEU A 25 -6.60 11.07 0.46
C LEU A 25 -5.83 9.82 0.88
N LEU A 26 -4.59 9.71 0.46
CA LEU A 26 -3.68 8.64 0.86
C LEU A 26 -2.73 9.18 1.93
N TYR A 27 -2.93 8.74 3.17
CA TYR A 27 -2.08 9.09 4.27
C TYR A 27 -1.00 8.01 4.44
N MET A 28 0.25 8.44 4.49
CA MET A 28 1.41 7.57 4.69
C MET A 28 2.04 7.87 6.05
N GLU A 29 2.34 6.82 6.79
CA GLU A 29 3.01 6.91 8.08
C GLU A 29 4.27 6.05 8.06
N THR A 30 5.37 6.56 8.61
CA THR A 30 6.60 5.79 8.78
C THR A 30 6.54 5.08 10.13
N LEU A 31 6.24 3.79 10.09
CA LEU A 31 6.34 2.90 11.24
C LEU A 31 7.49 1.93 11.02
N ASP A 32 8.35 1.80 12.01
CA ASP A 32 9.37 0.75 12.03
C ASP A 32 8.72 -0.56 12.48
N SER A 33 8.11 -1.23 11.51
CA SER A 33 7.38 -2.47 11.74
C SER A 33 7.47 -3.42 10.54
N THR A 34 7.49 -4.71 10.82
CA THR A 34 7.53 -5.74 9.78
C THR A 34 6.39 -6.75 9.95
N ILE A 35 5.89 -7.20 8.82
CA ILE A 35 4.82 -8.20 8.73
C ILE A 35 5.39 -9.44 8.07
N ARG A 36 5.19 -10.58 8.71
CA ARG A 36 5.50 -11.89 8.13
C ARG A 36 4.25 -12.51 7.51
N MET A 37 4.38 -12.98 6.29
CA MET A 37 3.35 -13.76 5.61
C MET A 37 3.63 -15.25 5.76
N LYS A 38 2.61 -16.03 6.13
CA LYS A 38 2.70 -17.49 6.25
C LYS A 38 1.49 -18.14 5.58
N ARG A 39 1.74 -19.28 4.92
CA ARG A 39 0.66 -20.13 4.42
C ARG A 39 0.07 -20.92 5.59
N SER A 40 -1.25 -20.87 5.75
CA SER A 40 -1.98 -21.67 6.74
C SER A 40 -2.07 -23.13 6.29
N LYS A 41 -2.42 -24.04 7.20
CA LYS A 41 -2.64 -25.48 6.88
C LYS A 41 -3.73 -25.69 5.82
N LEU A 42 -4.70 -24.77 5.73
CA LEU A 42 -5.77 -24.77 4.73
C LEU A 42 -5.40 -24.06 3.42
N GLY A 43 -4.14 -23.67 3.24
CA GLY A 43 -3.66 -23.01 2.02
C GLY A 43 -3.84 -21.49 1.96
N PHE A 44 -4.57 -20.87 2.89
CA PHE A 44 -4.76 -19.44 2.93
C PHE A 44 -3.51 -18.70 3.40
N LEU A 45 -3.29 -17.50 2.85
CA LEU A 45 -2.25 -16.60 3.32
C LEU A 45 -2.68 -15.96 4.65
N LYS A 46 -1.82 -16.03 5.66
CA LYS A 46 -1.99 -15.34 6.94
C LYS A 46 -0.86 -14.35 7.14
N THR A 47 -1.20 -13.16 7.62
CA THR A 47 -0.23 -12.14 8.05
C THR A 47 -0.10 -12.15 9.57
N ARG A 48 1.10 -11.89 10.07
CA ARG A 48 1.41 -11.70 11.48
C ARG A 48 2.44 -10.60 11.62
N MET A 49 2.25 -9.74 12.60
CA MET A 49 3.32 -8.83 13.02
C MET A 49 4.54 -9.62 13.47
N GLU A 50 5.70 -9.26 12.99
CA GLU A 50 6.98 -9.87 13.39
C GLU A 50 7.72 -8.99 14.38
N SER A 51 7.77 -7.69 14.10
CA SER A 51 8.43 -6.70 14.97
C SER A 51 7.83 -5.31 14.79
N GLY A 52 8.08 -4.44 15.75
CA GLY A 52 7.77 -3.03 15.69
C GLY A 52 6.37 -2.66 16.19
N ALA A 53 5.99 -1.41 15.94
CA ALA A 53 4.70 -0.87 16.35
C ALA A 53 3.55 -1.45 15.52
N VAL A 54 2.43 -1.73 16.17
CA VAL A 54 1.23 -2.19 15.46
C VAL A 54 0.59 -1.01 14.73
N PRO A 55 0.40 -1.09 13.40
CA PRO A 55 -0.29 -0.05 12.67
C PRO A 55 -1.74 0.08 13.13
N THR A 56 -2.24 1.31 13.19
CA THR A 56 -3.61 1.59 13.61
C THR A 56 -4.47 2.03 12.42
N ALA A 57 -5.73 1.61 12.38
CA ALA A 57 -6.68 2.05 11.37
C ALA A 57 -7.15 3.51 11.60
N PHE A 58 -6.98 4.03 12.81
CA PHE A 58 -7.49 5.34 13.21
C PHE A 58 -6.35 6.28 13.59
N ASN A 59 -5.66 6.83 12.58
CA ASN A 59 -4.67 7.85 12.82
C ASN A 59 -5.35 9.22 13.01
N PRO A 60 -5.20 9.88 14.19
CA PRO A 60 -5.88 11.15 14.49
C PRO A 60 -5.51 12.27 13.53
N MET A 61 -4.24 12.33 13.09
CA MET A 61 -3.77 13.35 12.15
C MET A 61 -4.40 13.16 10.77
N ALA A 62 -4.45 11.93 10.27
CA ALA A 62 -5.10 11.62 9.00
C ALA A 62 -6.59 12.00 9.03
N GLN A 63 -7.27 11.72 10.13
CA GLN A 63 -8.68 12.10 10.31
C GLN A 63 -8.86 13.63 10.36
N ASP A 64 -7.98 14.37 11.03
CA ASP A 64 -8.06 15.82 11.07
C ASP A 64 -7.86 16.43 9.68
N ILE A 65 -6.86 15.97 8.93
CA ILE A 65 -6.61 16.38 7.56
C ILE A 65 -7.83 16.09 6.67
N ALA A 66 -8.40 14.88 6.76
CA ALA A 66 -9.58 14.51 5.99
C ALA A 66 -10.79 15.42 6.29
N ARG A 67 -11.04 15.75 7.56
CA ARG A 67 -12.11 16.68 7.96
C ARG A 67 -11.88 18.10 7.45
N ARG A 68 -10.66 18.60 7.50
CA ARG A 68 -10.30 19.93 6.97
C ARG A 68 -10.49 19.98 5.46
N THR A 69 -10.00 18.96 4.74
CA THR A 69 -10.19 18.86 3.30
C THR A 69 -11.67 18.81 2.93
N ALA A 70 -12.45 17.98 3.63
CA ALA A 70 -13.89 17.88 3.40
C ALA A 70 -14.61 19.24 3.55
N LYS A 71 -14.21 20.06 4.54
CA LYS A 71 -14.77 21.42 4.70
C LYS A 71 -14.42 22.33 3.51
N ILE A 72 -13.17 22.25 3.01
CA ILE A 72 -12.73 23.11 1.90
C ILE A 72 -13.49 22.78 0.61
N ILE A 73 -13.67 21.47 0.33
CA ILE A 73 -14.35 21.02 -0.91
C ILE A 73 -15.87 20.90 -0.75
N ASN A 74 -16.42 21.30 0.38
CA ASN A 74 -17.83 21.12 0.74
C ASN A 74 -18.30 19.67 0.59
N GLY A 75 -17.44 18.74 1.02
CA GLY A 75 -17.65 17.31 0.93
C GLY A 75 -17.78 16.65 2.30
N LYS A 76 -17.79 15.32 2.31
CA LYS A 76 -17.86 14.50 3.52
C LYS A 76 -16.58 13.63 3.64
N ALA A 77 -15.92 13.68 4.80
CA ALA A 77 -14.80 12.80 5.09
C ALA A 77 -15.30 11.37 5.33
N MET A 78 -14.74 10.42 4.62
CA MET A 78 -15.05 8.99 4.74
C MET A 78 -13.77 8.20 4.99
N VAL A 79 -13.92 7.07 5.64
CA VAL A 79 -12.86 6.08 5.88
C VAL A 79 -13.30 4.76 5.25
N MET A 80 -12.37 3.92 4.84
CA MET A 80 -12.72 2.62 4.27
C MET A 80 -13.56 1.78 5.25
N GLY A 81 -14.57 1.11 4.72
CA GLY A 81 -15.50 0.32 5.51
C GLY A 81 -14.82 -0.77 6.36
N THR A 82 -13.74 -1.39 5.86
CA THR A 82 -12.93 -2.36 6.59
C THR A 82 -12.24 -1.76 7.81
N GLU A 83 -11.74 -0.53 7.70
CA GLU A 83 -11.13 0.20 8.81
C GLU A 83 -12.20 0.57 9.85
N THR A 84 -13.36 1.03 9.38
CA THR A 84 -14.45 1.47 10.25
C THR A 84 -15.09 0.30 11.03
N LEU A 85 -15.33 -0.83 10.35
CA LEU A 85 -16.07 -1.97 10.94
C LEU A 85 -15.17 -2.93 11.73
N PHE A 86 -13.94 -3.11 11.27
CA PHE A 86 -13.04 -4.13 11.83
C PHE A 86 -11.79 -3.55 12.49
N GLY A 87 -11.55 -2.24 12.37
CA GLY A 87 -10.34 -1.62 12.87
C GLY A 87 -9.05 -2.13 12.19
N ILE A 88 -9.18 -2.68 10.97
CA ILE A 88 -8.06 -3.27 10.23
C ILE A 88 -7.43 -2.17 9.37
N PRO A 89 -6.16 -1.79 9.62
CA PRO A 89 -5.46 -0.84 8.76
C PRO A 89 -5.27 -1.45 7.37
N THR A 90 -5.42 -0.63 6.35
CA THR A 90 -5.23 -1.01 4.96
C THR A 90 -4.03 -0.30 4.36
N THR A 91 -3.39 -0.92 3.38
CA THR A 91 -2.31 -0.30 2.63
C THR A 91 -2.52 -0.49 1.14
N ALA A 92 -2.22 0.55 0.37
CA ALA A 92 -2.21 0.49 -1.09
C ALA A 92 -0.84 0.01 -1.63
N HIS A 93 0.22 0.10 -0.82
CA HIS A 93 1.58 -0.24 -1.22
C HIS A 93 2.18 -1.22 -0.22
N ILE A 94 2.28 -2.47 -0.61
CA ILE A 94 2.98 -3.50 0.15
C ILE A 94 4.45 -3.43 -0.25
N LEU A 95 5.31 -3.06 0.71
CA LEU A 95 6.73 -2.88 0.49
C LEU A 95 7.51 -4.05 1.08
N GLY A 96 8.67 -4.35 0.49
CA GLY A 96 9.57 -5.39 0.96
C GLY A 96 9.14 -6.81 0.58
N GLY A 97 9.98 -7.78 0.89
CA GLY A 97 9.81 -9.20 0.59
C GLY A 97 10.61 -9.69 -0.61
N ALA A 98 10.90 -8.84 -1.60
CA ALA A 98 11.77 -9.17 -2.71
C ALA A 98 12.91 -8.14 -2.86
N CYS A 99 13.60 -7.87 -1.76
CA CYS A 99 14.65 -6.87 -1.70
C CYS A 99 15.87 -7.23 -2.56
N MET A 100 16.55 -6.20 -3.05
CA MET A 100 17.80 -6.36 -3.80
C MET A 100 18.92 -6.85 -2.88
N GLY A 101 19.80 -7.68 -3.43
CA GLY A 101 21.01 -8.15 -2.78
C GLY A 101 22.13 -8.42 -3.78
N ASP A 102 23.33 -8.65 -3.27
CA ASP A 102 24.49 -9.04 -4.11
C ASP A 102 24.46 -10.51 -4.50
N SER A 103 23.65 -11.30 -3.81
CA SER A 103 23.50 -12.74 -4.06
C SER A 103 22.15 -13.25 -3.53
N ALA A 104 21.79 -14.49 -3.89
CA ALA A 104 20.60 -15.17 -3.37
C ALA A 104 20.61 -15.38 -1.84
N ALA A 105 21.74 -15.22 -1.18
CA ALA A 105 21.84 -15.28 0.27
C ALA A 105 21.48 -13.95 0.96
N SER A 106 21.61 -12.83 0.23
CA SER A 106 21.38 -11.47 0.76
C SER A 106 20.12 -10.78 0.21
N GLY A 107 19.54 -11.32 -0.86
CA GLY A 107 18.34 -10.76 -1.48
C GLY A 107 17.60 -11.73 -2.38
N VAL A 108 16.51 -11.28 -2.92
CA VAL A 108 15.66 -12.05 -3.86
C VAL A 108 15.99 -11.68 -5.30
N ILE A 109 16.32 -10.41 -5.55
CA ILE A 109 16.65 -9.87 -6.87
C ILE A 109 18.01 -9.19 -6.87
N ASP A 110 18.63 -9.14 -8.03
CA ASP A 110 19.86 -8.39 -8.28
C ASP A 110 19.58 -6.90 -8.54
N LYS A 111 20.63 -6.13 -8.75
CA LYS A 111 20.56 -4.69 -9.11
C LYS A 111 19.82 -4.39 -10.42
N ASN A 112 19.53 -5.39 -11.25
CA ASN A 112 18.79 -5.28 -12.50
C ASN A 112 17.34 -5.79 -12.36
N ASN A 113 16.88 -6.03 -11.13
CA ASN A 113 15.57 -6.57 -10.81
C ASN A 113 15.35 -8.03 -11.25
N LEU A 114 16.42 -8.74 -11.64
CA LEU A 114 16.36 -10.16 -12.01
C LEU A 114 16.35 -11.02 -10.75
N VAL A 115 15.45 -12.01 -10.72
CA VAL A 115 15.31 -12.94 -9.60
C VAL A 115 16.47 -13.94 -9.63
N PHE A 116 17.18 -14.07 -8.52
CA PHE A 116 18.25 -15.05 -8.39
C PHE A 116 17.76 -16.48 -8.63
N ASN A 117 18.57 -17.27 -9.35
CA ASN A 117 18.29 -18.66 -9.72
C ASN A 117 17.06 -18.88 -10.64
N TYR A 118 16.50 -17.81 -11.22
CA TYR A 118 15.45 -17.91 -12.21
C TYR A 118 15.88 -17.22 -13.52
N GLN A 119 15.45 -17.80 -14.63
CA GLN A 119 15.68 -17.19 -15.95
C GLN A 119 14.45 -16.38 -16.35
N ASN A 120 14.69 -15.20 -16.93
CA ASN A 120 13.64 -14.34 -17.49
C ASN A 120 12.55 -13.93 -16.49
N MET A 121 12.87 -13.88 -15.21
CA MET A 121 11.96 -13.44 -14.15
C MET A 121 12.47 -12.15 -13.53
N MET A 122 11.64 -11.11 -13.52
CA MET A 122 11.91 -9.81 -12.94
C MET A 122 10.85 -9.45 -11.92
N ILE A 123 11.21 -8.65 -10.92
CA ILE A 123 10.28 -8.05 -9.96
C ILE A 123 10.36 -6.54 -10.09
N CYS A 124 9.22 -5.91 -10.42
CA CYS A 124 9.09 -4.50 -10.74
C CYS A 124 7.92 -3.84 -10.00
N ASP A 125 7.70 -4.22 -8.75
CA ASP A 125 6.64 -3.68 -7.91
C ASP A 125 7.15 -3.22 -6.54
N GLY A 126 6.26 -2.84 -5.63
CA GLY A 126 6.61 -2.36 -4.29
C GLY A 126 7.42 -3.35 -3.46
N SER A 127 7.38 -4.65 -3.76
CA SER A 127 8.12 -5.66 -3.00
C SER A 127 9.65 -5.52 -3.10
N MET A 128 10.15 -4.84 -4.13
CA MET A 128 11.58 -4.53 -4.28
C MET A 128 12.07 -3.39 -3.38
N ILE A 129 11.18 -2.62 -2.79
CA ILE A 129 11.50 -1.50 -1.90
C ILE A 129 11.77 -2.03 -0.50
N SER A 130 13.01 -1.90 -0.04
CA SER A 130 13.48 -2.53 1.21
C SER A 130 13.03 -1.85 2.49
N ALA A 131 12.61 -0.57 2.42
CA ALA A 131 12.21 0.21 3.57
C ALA A 131 11.08 1.17 3.22
N ASN A 132 10.28 1.56 4.22
CA ASN A 132 9.23 2.56 4.03
C ASN A 132 9.87 3.95 3.82
N PRO A 133 9.67 4.60 2.65
CA PRO A 133 10.26 5.91 2.37
C PRO A 133 9.56 7.08 3.10
N GLY A 134 8.48 6.83 3.85
CA GLY A 134 7.69 7.87 4.52
C GLY A 134 6.85 8.74 3.60
N VAL A 135 6.89 8.47 2.31
CA VAL A 135 6.11 9.14 1.24
C VAL A 135 5.53 8.11 0.30
N ASN A 136 4.58 8.53 -0.55
CA ASN A 136 4.01 7.63 -1.54
C ASN A 136 5.11 7.04 -2.45
N PRO A 137 5.30 5.71 -2.50
CA PRO A 137 6.42 5.06 -3.18
C PRO A 137 6.24 4.92 -4.69
N SER A 138 5.11 5.34 -5.27
CA SER A 138 4.78 5.11 -6.69
C SER A 138 5.86 5.63 -7.62
N LEU A 139 6.39 6.83 -7.37
CA LEU A 139 7.47 7.42 -8.19
C LEU A 139 8.74 6.56 -8.12
N SER A 140 9.14 6.13 -6.92
CA SER A 140 10.32 5.27 -6.72
C SER A 140 10.16 3.92 -7.41
N ILE A 141 8.99 3.31 -7.28
CA ILE A 141 8.66 2.03 -7.93
C ILE A 141 8.75 2.18 -9.45
N THR A 142 8.13 3.24 -10.01
CA THR A 142 8.15 3.50 -11.44
C THR A 142 9.57 3.73 -11.94
N ALA A 143 10.35 4.59 -11.28
CA ALA A 143 11.72 4.90 -11.68
C ALA A 143 12.64 3.66 -11.69
N ILE A 144 12.53 2.78 -10.68
CA ILE A 144 13.31 1.54 -10.64
C ILE A 144 12.84 0.57 -11.74
N THR A 145 11.53 0.49 -11.99
CA THR A 145 10.97 -0.34 -13.06
C THR A 145 11.40 0.14 -14.43
N GLU A 146 11.31 1.42 -14.73
CA GLU A 146 11.80 2.04 -15.98
C GLU A 146 13.29 1.72 -16.22
N ARG A 147 14.11 1.90 -15.20
CA ARG A 147 15.52 1.53 -15.25
C ARG A 147 15.74 0.04 -15.53
N ALA A 148 14.96 -0.84 -14.93
CA ALA A 148 15.05 -2.27 -15.15
C ALA A 148 14.63 -2.63 -16.59
N MET A 149 13.52 -2.08 -17.06
CA MET A 149 12.97 -2.31 -18.39
C MET A 149 13.88 -1.78 -19.50
N SER A 150 14.59 -0.67 -19.26
CA SER A 150 15.56 -0.14 -20.25
C SER A 150 16.72 -1.10 -20.58
N LYS A 151 16.94 -2.12 -19.76
CA LYS A 151 17.97 -3.15 -19.95
C LYS A 151 17.45 -4.40 -20.65
N VAL A 152 16.15 -4.52 -20.83
CA VAL A 152 15.53 -5.63 -21.57
C VAL A 152 15.74 -5.39 -23.06
N LYS A 153 16.42 -6.32 -23.73
CA LYS A 153 16.62 -6.24 -25.18
C LYS A 153 15.30 -6.45 -25.91
N ALA A 154 15.06 -5.63 -26.94
CA ALA A 154 13.96 -5.88 -27.85
C ALA A 154 14.15 -7.25 -28.51
N LYS A 155 13.06 -7.97 -28.75
CA LYS A 155 13.08 -9.19 -29.53
C LYS A 155 13.27 -8.81 -30.99
N GLU A 156 14.36 -9.30 -31.61
CA GLU A 156 14.56 -9.21 -33.05
C GLU A 156 13.53 -10.06 -33.80
#